data_7eb3395175dd779820b37db4a066fb1e
#
_entry.id   7eb3395175dd779820b37db4a066fb1e
#
_cell.length_a   1.000
_cell.length_b   1.000
_cell.length_c   1.000
_cell.angle_alpha   90.00
_cell.angle_beta   90.00
_cell.angle_gamma   90.00
#
_symmetry.space_group_name_H-M   'P 1'
#
loop_
_entity.id
_entity.type
_entity.pdbx_description
1 polymer ?
#
loop_
_entity_poly.entity_id
_entity_poly.type
_entity_poly.pdbx_seq_one_letter_code
_entity_poly.pdbx_strand_id
1 'polypeptide(L)'
;VNVESLPTAMTDPSAIARAIDQASGNVVVLIRGGGDDAEFTTFQHDDVVKALARKAAHRITGLGHYGNLTYADIIADFCTTTPTSAGAYVREQLIRTYNMRQTEREALEEQAALIKALRISKLKWILIALAGIALAGYLGFFR
;
A
#
# COMPACT_ATOMS: atom_id res chain seq x y z
N VAL A 1 8.12 7.80 -0.47
CA VAL A 1 6.75 8.26 -0.17
C VAL A 1 6.69 9.75 -0.40
N ASN A 2 5.75 10.19 -1.22
CA ASN A 2 5.48 11.62 -1.42
C ASN A 2 4.34 12.01 -0.48
N VAL A 3 4.54 13.07 0.32
CA VAL A 3 3.55 13.59 1.26
C VAL A 3 3.17 14.99 0.82
N GLU A 4 1.88 15.19 0.58
CA GLU A 4 1.28 16.50 0.31
C GLU A 4 0.53 16.96 1.56
N SER A 5 0.66 18.24 1.93
CA SER A 5 -0.08 18.84 3.03
C SER A 5 -1.03 19.90 2.48
N LEU A 6 -2.31 19.78 2.82
CA LEU A 6 -3.38 20.70 2.43
C LEU A 6 -3.96 21.37 3.68
N PRO A 7 -3.32 22.42 4.20
CA PRO A 7 -3.82 23.13 5.37
C PRO A 7 -5.15 23.83 5.06
N THR A 8 -6.13 23.68 5.94
CA THR A 8 -7.47 24.25 5.79
C THR A 8 -7.96 24.89 7.08
N ALA A 9 -8.91 25.83 6.95
CA ALA A 9 -9.60 26.37 8.11
C ALA A 9 -10.49 25.30 8.73
N MET A 10 -10.25 25.00 10.01
CA MET A 10 -10.98 23.94 10.74
C MET A 10 -12.45 24.27 11.02
N THR A 11 -12.85 25.54 10.87
CA THR A 11 -14.22 26.01 11.07
C THR A 11 -15.03 26.10 9.78
N ASP A 12 -14.44 25.78 8.61
CA ASP A 12 -15.12 25.80 7.31
C ASP A 12 -15.26 24.38 6.74
N PRO A 13 -16.43 23.74 6.90
CA PRO A 13 -16.69 22.40 6.37
C PRO A 13 -16.47 22.29 4.86
N SER A 14 -16.82 23.34 4.12
CA SER A 14 -16.68 23.36 2.66
C SER A 14 -15.22 23.43 2.23
N ALA A 15 -14.37 24.15 2.98
CA ALA A 15 -12.92 24.17 2.72
C ALA A 15 -12.30 22.79 2.98
N ILE A 16 -12.67 22.13 4.06
CA ILE A 16 -12.22 20.76 4.38
C ILE A 16 -12.66 19.79 3.28
N ALA A 17 -13.93 19.84 2.87
CA ALA A 17 -14.45 18.98 1.82
C ALA A 17 -13.67 19.16 0.49
N ARG A 18 -13.42 20.41 0.10
CA ARG A 18 -12.60 20.71 -1.09
C ARG A 18 -11.20 20.17 -0.97
N ALA A 19 -10.54 20.30 0.18
CA ALA A 19 -9.20 19.76 0.41
C ALA A 19 -9.18 18.23 0.30
N ILE A 20 -10.18 17.54 0.87
CA ILE A 20 -10.32 16.08 0.72
C ILE A 20 -10.47 15.70 -0.76
N ASP A 21 -11.29 16.43 -1.52
CA ASP A 21 -11.47 16.15 -2.95
C ASP A 21 -10.21 16.40 -3.76
N GLN A 22 -9.45 17.44 -3.45
CA GLN A 22 -8.18 17.79 -4.11
C GLN A 22 -7.04 16.82 -3.80
N ALA A 23 -7.04 16.20 -2.62
CA ALA A 23 -6.00 15.27 -2.23
C ALA A 23 -5.83 14.16 -3.29
N SER A 24 -4.63 13.97 -3.81
CA SER A 24 -4.36 13.03 -4.92
C SER A 24 -3.76 11.69 -4.48
N GLY A 25 -3.42 11.53 -3.20
CA GLY A 25 -2.76 10.35 -2.67
C GLY A 25 -3.66 9.11 -2.53
N ASN A 26 -3.05 7.93 -2.47
CA ASN A 26 -3.74 6.67 -2.16
C ASN A 26 -4.14 6.55 -0.67
N VAL A 27 -3.61 7.41 0.17
CA VAL A 27 -3.94 7.54 1.59
C VAL A 27 -4.25 9.00 1.87
N VAL A 28 -5.38 9.25 2.49
CA VAL A 28 -5.79 10.58 2.98
C VAL A 28 -5.83 10.53 4.49
N VAL A 29 -5.11 11.43 5.13
CA VAL A 29 -5.07 11.54 6.59
C VAL A 29 -5.69 12.89 6.98
N LEU A 30 -6.84 12.84 7.60
CA LEU A 30 -7.51 14.01 8.17
C LEU A 30 -7.10 14.13 9.64
N ILE A 31 -6.28 15.13 9.92
CA ILE A 31 -5.75 15.34 11.27
C ILE A 31 -6.09 16.74 11.77
N ARG A 32 -6.29 16.83 13.07
CA ARG A 32 -6.45 18.08 13.78
C ARG A 32 -5.64 18.06 15.06
N GLY A 33 -4.97 19.17 15.35
CA GLY A 33 -4.38 19.43 16.67
C GLY A 33 -5.45 19.68 17.74
N GLY A 34 -5.06 19.94 18.96
CA GLY A 34 -5.99 20.34 20.02
C GLY A 34 -6.74 21.62 19.67
N GLY A 35 -7.97 21.76 20.17
CA GLY A 35 -8.86 22.91 19.93
C GLY A 35 -10.15 22.74 20.70
N ASP A 36 -11.09 23.67 20.54
CA ASP A 36 -12.36 23.69 21.23
C ASP A 36 -13.32 22.61 20.72
N ASP A 37 -14.20 22.11 21.59
CA ASP A 37 -15.22 21.10 21.25
C ASP A 37 -16.17 21.57 20.13
N ALA A 38 -16.42 22.87 20.03
CA ALA A 38 -17.24 23.45 18.97
C ALA A 38 -16.69 23.17 17.55
N GLU A 39 -15.40 23.05 17.40
CA GLU A 39 -14.77 22.77 16.09
C GLU A 39 -14.99 21.32 15.63
N PHE A 40 -15.31 20.37 16.55
CA PHE A 40 -15.63 19.00 16.16
C PHE A 40 -16.92 18.85 15.38
N THR A 41 -17.85 19.78 15.56
CA THR A 41 -19.11 19.80 14.78
C THR A 41 -18.86 19.89 13.28
N THR A 42 -17.75 20.52 12.89
CA THR A 42 -17.33 20.62 11.48
C THR A 42 -17.11 19.26 10.84
N PHE A 43 -16.58 18.29 11.60
CA PHE A 43 -16.35 16.92 11.10
C PHE A 43 -17.59 16.03 11.10
N GLN A 44 -18.71 16.57 11.58
CA GLN A 44 -20.05 15.97 11.46
C GLN A 44 -20.86 16.56 10.30
N HIS A 45 -20.33 17.60 9.65
CA HIS A 45 -21.04 18.28 8.56
C HIS A 45 -21.11 17.39 7.31
N ASP A 46 -22.25 17.39 6.67
CA ASP A 46 -22.58 16.59 5.49
C ASP A 46 -21.53 16.70 4.37
N ASP A 47 -21.01 17.89 4.13
CA ASP A 47 -20.02 18.12 3.06
C ASP A 47 -18.72 17.36 3.32
N VAL A 48 -18.21 17.39 4.55
CA VAL A 48 -17.00 16.67 4.96
C VAL A 48 -17.21 15.16 4.88
N VAL A 49 -18.34 14.71 5.44
CA VAL A 49 -18.72 13.30 5.46
C VAL A 49 -18.86 12.75 4.04
N LYS A 50 -19.56 13.46 3.15
CA LYS A 50 -19.74 13.08 1.75
C LYS A 50 -18.42 13.11 0.97
N ALA A 51 -17.56 14.12 1.19
CA ALA A 51 -16.25 14.19 0.56
C ALA A 51 -15.39 13.00 0.96
N LEU A 52 -15.36 12.66 2.24
CA LEU A 52 -14.60 11.52 2.75
C LEU A 52 -15.18 10.19 2.23
N ALA A 53 -16.50 10.02 2.21
CA ALA A 53 -17.19 8.81 1.75
C ALA A 53 -16.92 8.49 0.27
N ARG A 54 -16.88 9.52 -0.60
CA ARG A 54 -16.62 9.33 -2.05
C ARG A 54 -15.15 9.21 -2.41
N LYS A 55 -14.24 9.47 -1.45
CA LYS A 55 -12.79 9.44 -1.73
C LYS A 55 -12.30 8.02 -1.94
N ALA A 56 -11.78 7.74 -3.12
CA ALA A 56 -11.18 6.45 -3.48
C ALA A 56 -9.72 6.35 -2.97
N ALA A 57 -9.54 6.43 -1.66
CA ALA A 57 -8.25 6.35 -0.98
C ALA A 57 -8.44 5.67 0.38
N HIS A 58 -7.39 5.16 1.00
CA HIS A 58 -7.45 4.72 2.39
C HIS A 58 -7.53 5.94 3.30
N ARG A 59 -8.62 6.05 4.04
CA ARG A 59 -9.00 7.25 4.81
C ARG A 59 -8.69 7.02 6.28
N ILE A 60 -7.89 7.91 6.84
CA ILE A 60 -7.47 7.85 8.23
C ILE A 60 -7.86 9.16 8.90
N THR A 61 -8.39 9.09 10.11
CA THR A 61 -8.66 10.27 10.93
C THR A 61 -7.81 10.27 12.19
N GLY A 62 -7.44 11.47 12.64
CA GLY A 62 -6.73 11.70 13.89
C GLY A 62 -7.16 13.05 14.48
N LEU A 63 -8.41 13.16 14.87
CA LEU A 63 -9.07 14.43 15.19
C LEU A 63 -8.91 14.87 16.65
N GLY A 64 -8.32 14.01 17.50
CA GLY A 64 -7.92 14.46 18.84
C GLY A 64 -9.02 14.47 19.89
N HIS A 65 -10.03 13.62 19.81
CA HIS A 65 -11.11 13.60 20.81
C HIS A 65 -11.25 12.25 21.52
N TYR A 66 -11.30 12.29 22.84
CA TYR A 66 -11.35 11.08 23.68
C TYR A 66 -12.80 10.60 24.00
N GLY A 67 -13.82 11.40 23.73
CA GLY A 67 -15.16 11.12 24.23
C GLY A 67 -16.22 10.83 23.20
N ASN A 68 -16.11 11.35 21.98
CA ASN A 68 -17.16 11.23 20.95
C ASN A 68 -16.55 11.02 19.57
N LEU A 69 -16.91 9.92 18.92
CA LEU A 69 -16.60 9.71 17.51
C LEU A 69 -17.38 10.70 16.65
N THR A 70 -16.69 11.35 15.71
CA THR A 70 -17.35 12.16 14.69
C THR A 70 -17.87 11.29 13.54
N TYR A 71 -18.77 11.82 12.71
CA TYR A 71 -19.20 11.09 11.50
C TYR A 71 -18.03 10.86 10.53
N ALA A 72 -17.04 11.75 10.49
CA ALA A 72 -15.81 11.54 9.73
C ALA A 72 -15.03 10.33 10.23
N ASP A 73 -14.96 10.11 11.55
CA ASP A 73 -14.28 8.93 12.13
C ASP A 73 -15.01 7.63 11.78
N ILE A 74 -16.35 7.65 11.77
CA ILE A 74 -17.17 6.47 11.46
C ILE A 74 -17.00 6.04 9.99
N ILE A 75 -16.80 7.00 9.08
CA ILE A 75 -16.65 6.75 7.64
C ILE A 75 -15.20 6.42 7.28
N ALA A 76 -14.25 6.83 8.09
CA ALA A 76 -12.83 6.52 7.86
C ALA A 76 -12.57 5.01 7.93
N ASP A 77 -11.60 4.55 7.17
CA ASP A 77 -11.15 3.15 7.21
C ASP A 77 -10.36 2.85 8.49
N PHE A 78 -9.78 3.88 9.09
CA PHE A 78 -9.12 3.81 10.39
C PHE A 78 -9.20 5.15 11.13
N CYS A 79 -9.55 5.12 12.40
CA CYS A 79 -9.58 6.32 13.24
C CYS A 79 -8.62 6.19 14.42
N THR A 80 -8.03 7.32 14.80
CA THR A 80 -7.14 7.43 15.96
C THR A 80 -7.53 8.64 16.80
N THR A 81 -7.14 8.60 18.06
CA THR A 81 -7.46 9.69 19.00
C THR A 81 -6.55 10.91 18.86
N THR A 82 -5.42 10.79 18.16
CA THR A 82 -4.47 11.89 18.03
C THR A 82 -3.80 11.94 16.66
N PRO A 83 -3.38 13.11 16.19
CA PRO A 83 -2.57 13.25 14.96
C PRO A 83 -1.29 12.40 14.99
N THR A 84 -0.64 12.33 16.16
CA THR A 84 0.57 11.53 16.35
C THR A 84 0.30 10.03 16.15
N SER A 85 -0.81 9.53 16.68
CA SER A 85 -1.22 8.13 16.49
C SER A 85 -1.57 7.84 15.04
N ALA A 86 -2.21 8.77 14.33
CA ALA A 86 -2.46 8.64 12.90
C ALA A 86 -1.16 8.52 12.10
N GLY A 87 -0.18 9.39 12.39
CA GLY A 87 1.15 9.31 11.78
C GLY A 87 1.88 8.00 12.08
N ALA A 88 1.81 7.52 13.31
CA ALA A 88 2.39 6.23 13.71
C ALA A 88 1.76 5.06 12.94
N TYR A 89 0.44 5.05 12.81
CA TYR A 89 -0.28 4.04 12.02
C TYR A 89 0.14 4.05 10.55
N VAL A 90 0.18 5.22 9.91
CA VAL A 90 0.64 5.34 8.51
C VAL A 90 2.05 4.78 8.34
N ARG A 91 2.96 5.16 9.24
CA ARG A 91 4.34 4.64 9.24
C ARG A 91 4.38 3.11 9.33
N GLU A 92 3.61 2.53 10.24
CA GLU A 92 3.54 1.09 10.42
C GLU A 92 3.03 0.38 9.16
N GLN A 93 1.96 0.88 8.54
CA GLN A 93 1.42 0.32 7.30
C GLN A 93 2.41 0.41 6.12
N LEU A 94 3.16 1.50 6.03
CA LEU A 94 4.20 1.65 5.02
C LEU A 94 5.33 0.63 5.21
N ILE A 95 5.79 0.42 6.44
CA ILE A 95 6.83 -0.58 6.76
C ILE A 95 6.31 -1.99 6.44
N ARG A 96 5.09 -2.32 6.84
CA ARG A 96 4.48 -3.63 6.53
C ARG A 96 4.41 -3.87 5.02
N THR A 97 3.91 -2.89 4.28
CA THR A 97 3.79 -3.00 2.81
C THR A 97 5.14 -3.13 2.13
N TYR A 98 6.15 -2.39 2.61
CA TYR A 98 7.52 -2.50 2.12
C TYR A 98 8.09 -3.91 2.34
N ASN A 99 7.97 -4.43 3.56
CA ASN A 99 8.48 -5.76 3.90
C ASN A 99 7.77 -6.86 3.09
N MET A 100 6.44 -6.79 2.95
CA MET A 100 5.69 -7.74 2.11
C MET A 100 6.20 -7.75 0.66
N ARG A 101 6.40 -6.57 0.06
CA ARG A 101 6.91 -6.47 -1.30
C ARG A 101 8.34 -7.01 -1.45
N GLN A 102 9.17 -6.85 -0.43
CA GLN A 102 10.52 -7.43 -0.44
C GLN A 102 10.46 -8.97 -0.40
N THR A 103 9.66 -9.53 0.49
CA THR A 103 9.48 -10.99 0.58
C THR A 103 8.92 -11.58 -0.72
N GLU A 104 7.95 -10.89 -1.35
CA GLU A 104 7.41 -11.32 -2.65
C GLU A 104 8.48 -11.30 -3.76
N ARG A 105 9.31 -10.26 -3.79
CA ARG A 105 10.42 -10.17 -4.76
C ARG A 105 11.44 -11.27 -4.57
N GLU A 106 11.86 -11.52 -3.33
CA GLU A 106 12.80 -12.60 -3.00
C GLU A 106 12.25 -13.97 -3.41
N ALA A 107 10.97 -14.23 -3.13
CA ALA A 107 10.31 -15.47 -3.55
C ALA A 107 10.24 -15.63 -5.09
N LEU A 108 9.95 -14.55 -5.81
CA LEU A 108 9.94 -14.57 -7.27
C LEU A 108 11.33 -14.78 -7.87
N GLU A 109 12.36 -14.16 -7.30
CA GLU A 109 13.75 -14.35 -7.72
C GLU A 109 14.23 -15.79 -7.47
N GLU A 110 13.87 -16.37 -6.33
CA GLU A 110 14.18 -17.77 -6.02
C GLU A 110 13.51 -18.73 -7.00
N GLN A 111 12.22 -18.51 -7.29
CA GLN A 111 11.50 -19.30 -8.29
C GLN A 111 12.13 -19.18 -9.69
N ALA A 112 12.48 -17.96 -10.09
CA ALA A 112 13.13 -17.73 -11.38
C ALA A 112 14.50 -18.42 -11.47
N ALA A 113 15.28 -18.39 -10.40
CA ALA A 113 16.57 -19.09 -10.31
C ALA A 113 16.41 -20.60 -10.41
N LEU A 114 15.42 -21.18 -9.73
CA LEU A 114 15.10 -22.61 -9.79
C LEU A 114 14.70 -23.04 -11.21
N ILE A 115 13.81 -22.28 -11.86
CA ILE A 115 13.39 -22.55 -13.24
C ILE A 115 14.59 -22.50 -14.18
N LYS A 116 15.48 -21.51 -14.01
CA LYS A 116 16.70 -21.38 -14.82
C LYS A 116 17.63 -22.59 -14.61
N ALA A 117 17.83 -23.01 -13.38
CA ALA A 117 18.64 -24.19 -13.04
C ALA A 117 18.09 -25.48 -13.67
N LEU A 118 16.77 -25.68 -13.61
CA LEU A 118 16.10 -26.82 -14.23
C LEU A 118 16.23 -26.81 -15.75
N ARG A 119 16.10 -25.66 -16.40
CA ARG A 119 16.30 -25.54 -17.87
C ARG A 119 17.73 -25.89 -18.27
N ILE A 120 18.72 -25.39 -17.54
CA ILE A 120 20.13 -25.70 -17.81
C ILE A 120 20.40 -27.19 -17.61
N SER A 121 19.88 -27.80 -16.56
CA SER A 121 20.00 -29.23 -16.32
C SER A 121 19.39 -30.05 -17.46
N LYS A 122 18.17 -29.74 -17.91
CA LYS A 122 17.53 -30.41 -19.05
C LYS A 122 18.39 -30.31 -20.33
N LEU A 123 18.89 -29.10 -20.63
CA LEU A 123 19.77 -28.90 -21.80
C LEU A 123 21.03 -29.75 -21.73
N LYS A 124 21.67 -29.86 -20.57
CA LYS A 124 22.87 -30.72 -20.37
C LYS A 124 22.54 -32.19 -20.67
N TRP A 125 21.42 -32.69 -20.16
CA TRP A 125 21.01 -34.09 -20.43
C TRP A 125 20.71 -34.36 -21.89
N ILE A 126 20.08 -33.40 -22.60
CA ILE A 126 19.81 -33.49 -24.04
C ILE A 126 21.13 -33.56 -24.83
N LEU A 127 22.09 -32.70 -24.47
CA LEU A 127 23.41 -32.68 -25.13
C LEU A 127 24.16 -33.99 -24.89
N ILE A 128 24.14 -34.54 -23.69
CA ILE A 128 24.76 -35.83 -23.35
C ILE A 128 24.12 -36.97 -24.16
N ALA A 129 22.78 -36.97 -24.26
CA ALA A 129 22.07 -37.97 -25.05
C ALA A 129 22.43 -37.91 -26.55
N LEU A 130 22.46 -36.70 -27.12
CA LEU A 130 22.84 -36.48 -28.52
C LEU A 130 24.31 -36.92 -28.79
N ALA A 131 25.22 -36.58 -27.88
CA ALA A 131 26.62 -37.04 -28.00
C ALA A 131 26.74 -38.55 -27.94
N GLY A 132 25.98 -39.22 -27.06
CA GLY A 132 25.95 -40.69 -26.97
C GLY A 132 25.42 -41.35 -28.26
N ILE A 133 24.35 -40.79 -28.85
CA ILE A 133 23.79 -41.28 -30.14
C ILE A 133 24.84 -41.12 -31.27
N ALA A 134 25.49 -39.96 -31.35
CA ALA A 134 26.50 -39.70 -32.36
C ALA A 134 27.70 -40.66 -32.23
N LEU A 135 28.15 -40.91 -31.01
CA LEU A 135 29.23 -41.86 -30.75
C LEU A 135 28.86 -43.31 -31.12
N ALA A 136 27.65 -43.75 -30.78
CA ALA A 136 27.14 -45.07 -31.14
C ALA A 136 27.01 -45.24 -32.66
N GLY A 137 26.54 -44.23 -33.38
CA GLY A 137 26.49 -44.22 -34.85
C GLY A 137 27.88 -44.30 -35.48
N TYR A 138 28.83 -43.55 -34.95
CA TYR A 138 30.24 -43.61 -35.43
C TYR A 138 30.87 -44.99 -35.25
N LEU A 139 30.72 -45.60 -34.08
CA LEU A 139 31.25 -46.93 -33.79
C LEU A 139 30.54 -48.06 -34.59
N GLY A 140 29.28 -47.88 -34.89
CA GLY A 140 28.53 -48.82 -35.73
C GLY A 140 28.88 -48.78 -37.22
N PHE A 141 29.36 -47.62 -37.72
CA PHE A 141 29.82 -47.46 -39.10
C PHE A 141 31.18 -48.08 -39.40
N PHE A 142 32.02 -48.25 -38.36
CA PHE A 142 33.35 -48.87 -38.50
C PHE A 142 33.40 -50.39 -38.18
N ARG A 143 32.26 -51.02 -38.08
CA ARG A 143 32.12 -52.46 -37.87
C ARG A 143 31.50 -53.11 -39.08
#